data_e119b21e5ee2830438f58cb0721cbd54
#
_entry.id   e119b21e5ee2830438f58cb0721cbd54
#
_cell.length_a   1.000
_cell.length_b   1.000
_cell.length_c   1.000
_cell.angle_alpha   90.00
_cell.angle_beta   90.00
_cell.angle_gamma   90.00
#
_symmetry.space_group_name_H-M   'P 1'
#
loop_
_entity.id
_entity.type
_entity.pdbx_description
1 polymer ?
#
loop_
_entity_poly.entity_id
_entity_poly.type
_entity_poly.pdbx_seq_one_letter_code
_entity_poly.pdbx_strand_id
1 'polypeptide(L)'
;MYFTIENPDIKLIKDLSYTRRMLEKQNEMVSGTVNNLAISLKNPLMEITNFSSKKINKKDEVSSLEEIKKFQKLSLNLVDQINKIMDLTRIENRQLKIKNKLYQTDNLINSIKDIINFRNVDVNYNIDNNIPKVLYGDDDNIKQTFTYLVEFINNYFNRYDLTINISKISVRNNCKLMFSIIVNYKNTKLDFIERDNKCIIETNAWEYELYNRLVELQKGTYEVKKNNSSLIFNFALFQKIKDNNEAVEEEIIKYNNYSGKKILIALDNHLDINKFTELLVNYNVDISTSSSIEELTELLRSDKTFDIVFLSNTISGIENYNITTSEERKRTMTKLSLIAGYKLQIIMVTLEDYKDSDTEYIKMPISKVKLDDIMVKYLSEK
;
A
#
# COMPACT_ATOMS: atom_id res chain seq x y z
N MET A 1 16.10 -49.70 32.38
CA MET A 1 15.65 -48.39 31.82
C MET A 1 16.60 -47.34 32.39
N TYR A 2 17.65 -46.96 31.67
CA TYR A 2 18.63 -45.96 32.12
C TYR A 2 18.09 -44.60 31.63
N PHE A 3 17.64 -43.77 32.59
CA PHE A 3 17.40 -42.35 32.34
C PHE A 3 18.77 -41.64 32.38
N THR A 4 19.27 -41.26 31.23
CA THR A 4 20.38 -40.32 31.12
C THR A 4 19.87 -38.94 31.51
N ILE A 5 20.15 -38.52 32.75
CA ILE A 5 19.92 -37.14 33.20
C ILE A 5 20.96 -36.29 32.45
N GLU A 6 20.54 -35.55 31.42
CA GLU A 6 21.40 -34.55 30.78
C GLU A 6 21.80 -33.52 31.84
N ASN A 7 23.12 -33.34 31.96
CA ASN A 7 23.66 -32.36 32.89
C ASN A 7 23.09 -30.97 32.56
N PRO A 8 22.44 -30.28 33.52
CA PRO A 8 21.78 -28.99 33.29
C PRO A 8 22.74 -27.93 32.70
N ASP A 9 24.04 -28.00 33.04
CA ASP A 9 25.04 -27.09 32.48
C ASP A 9 25.28 -27.33 30.98
N ILE A 10 25.22 -28.58 30.50
CA ILE A 10 25.39 -28.91 29.09
C ILE A 10 24.17 -28.40 28.28
N LYS A 11 22.96 -28.50 28.84
CA LYS A 11 21.75 -27.95 28.23
C LYS A 11 21.82 -26.43 28.14
N LEU A 12 22.25 -25.76 29.21
CA LEU A 12 22.40 -24.30 29.25
C LEU A 12 23.42 -23.80 28.20
N ILE A 13 24.58 -24.52 28.08
CA ILE A 13 25.59 -24.19 27.06
C ILE A 13 25.06 -24.37 25.63
N LYS A 14 24.30 -25.43 25.38
CA LYS A 14 23.63 -25.64 24.06
C LYS A 14 22.63 -24.52 23.75
N ASP A 15 21.81 -24.14 24.73
CA ASP A 15 20.80 -23.09 24.56
C ASP A 15 21.46 -21.71 24.34
N LEU A 16 22.55 -21.41 25.10
CA LEU A 16 23.34 -20.20 24.90
C LEU A 16 24.03 -20.18 23.53
N SER A 17 24.58 -21.28 23.07
CA SER A 17 25.23 -21.38 21.76
C SER A 17 24.21 -21.23 20.63
N TYR A 18 23.01 -21.76 20.79
CA TYR A 18 21.91 -21.60 19.85
C TYR A 18 21.44 -20.16 19.79
N THR A 19 21.22 -19.52 20.96
CA THR A 19 20.81 -18.12 21.06
C THR A 19 21.86 -17.19 20.46
N ARG A 20 23.15 -17.44 20.72
CA ARG A 20 24.25 -16.68 20.13
C ARG A 20 24.26 -16.79 18.59
N ARG A 21 24.13 -17.99 18.05
CA ARG A 21 24.04 -18.19 16.57
C ARG A 21 22.83 -17.47 15.96
N MET A 22 21.70 -17.47 16.66
CA MET A 22 20.51 -16.74 16.21
C MET A 22 20.73 -15.22 16.20
N LEU A 23 21.40 -14.69 17.25
CA LEU A 23 21.76 -13.27 17.32
C LEU A 23 22.80 -12.88 16.25
N GLU A 24 23.81 -13.71 16.02
CA GLU A 24 24.81 -13.49 14.97
C GLU A 24 24.12 -13.48 13.59
N LYS A 25 23.23 -14.42 13.31
CA LYS A 25 22.45 -14.46 12.09
C LYS A 25 21.52 -13.25 11.92
N GLN A 26 20.88 -12.79 13.00
CA GLN A 26 20.09 -11.56 12.98
C GLN A 26 20.94 -10.32 12.69
N ASN A 27 22.12 -10.21 13.32
CA ASN A 27 23.05 -9.10 13.08
C ASN A 27 23.59 -9.09 11.64
N GLU A 28 23.89 -10.26 11.06
CA GLU A 28 24.30 -10.37 9.65
C GLU A 28 23.17 -9.94 8.71
N MET A 29 21.92 -10.35 9.00
CA MET A 29 20.75 -9.92 8.23
C MET A 29 20.51 -8.41 8.31
N VAL A 30 20.57 -7.83 9.52
CA VAL A 30 20.43 -6.38 9.73
C VAL A 30 21.55 -5.61 9.01
N SER A 31 22.79 -6.06 9.11
CA SER A 31 23.94 -5.44 8.41
C SER A 31 23.79 -5.55 6.88
N GLY A 32 23.33 -6.68 6.37
CA GLY A 32 23.02 -6.87 4.95
C GLY A 32 21.91 -5.92 4.49
N THR A 33 20.85 -5.81 5.28
CA THR A 33 19.71 -4.93 5.02
C THR A 33 20.15 -3.46 4.96
N VAL A 34 20.95 -2.99 5.96
CA VAL A 34 21.47 -1.62 5.99
C VAL A 34 22.40 -1.31 4.80
N ASN A 35 23.25 -2.26 4.41
CA ASN A 35 24.13 -2.09 3.25
C ASN A 35 23.33 -1.99 1.93
N ASN A 36 22.33 -2.84 1.77
CA ASN A 36 21.45 -2.80 0.60
C ASN A 36 20.66 -1.49 0.54
N LEU A 37 20.21 -0.99 1.70
CA LEU A 37 19.63 0.34 1.88
C LEU A 37 20.54 1.44 1.37
N ALA A 38 21.78 1.46 1.83
CA ALA A 38 22.75 2.48 1.44
C ALA A 38 23.00 2.48 -0.07
N ILE A 39 23.07 1.30 -0.69
CA ILE A 39 23.31 1.16 -2.13
C ILE A 39 22.06 1.57 -2.93
N SER A 40 20.87 1.12 -2.53
CA SER A 40 19.61 1.40 -3.25
C SER A 40 19.22 2.88 -3.22
N LEU A 41 19.52 3.59 -2.13
CA LEU A 41 19.29 5.03 -2.02
C LEU A 41 20.40 5.87 -2.67
N LYS A 42 21.65 5.39 -2.62
CA LYS A 42 22.80 6.12 -3.18
C LYS A 42 22.66 6.37 -4.68
N ASN A 43 22.23 5.37 -5.44
CA ASN A 43 22.15 5.48 -6.90
C ASN A 43 21.16 6.56 -7.36
N PRO A 44 19.86 6.55 -6.96
CA PRO A 44 18.93 7.60 -7.36
C PRO A 44 19.30 8.98 -6.80
N LEU A 45 19.89 9.06 -5.59
CA LEU A 45 20.38 10.32 -5.04
C LEU A 45 21.56 10.87 -5.88
N MET A 46 22.50 10.03 -6.29
CA MET A 46 23.59 10.45 -7.18
C MET A 46 23.07 10.92 -8.55
N GLU A 47 22.07 10.24 -9.12
CA GLU A 47 21.46 10.65 -10.38
C GLU A 47 20.74 12.00 -10.23
N ILE A 48 20.00 12.21 -9.14
CA ILE A 48 19.35 13.49 -8.82
C ILE A 48 20.38 14.59 -8.63
N THR A 49 21.47 14.32 -7.90
CA THR A 49 22.55 15.29 -7.67
C THR A 49 23.29 15.64 -8.97
N ASN A 50 23.57 14.65 -9.79
CA ASN A 50 24.18 14.86 -11.11
C ASN A 50 23.27 15.65 -12.05
N PHE A 51 21.95 15.46 -11.93
CA PHE A 51 20.98 16.21 -12.71
C PHE A 51 20.92 17.67 -12.25
N SER A 52 20.85 17.93 -10.94
CA SER A 52 20.79 19.28 -10.38
C SER A 52 22.09 20.09 -10.65
N SER A 53 23.23 19.42 -10.85
CA SER A 53 24.50 20.06 -11.17
C SER A 53 24.66 20.42 -12.65
N LYS A 54 23.83 19.87 -13.54
CA LYS A 54 23.82 20.25 -14.95
C LYS A 54 23.21 21.64 -15.12
N LYS A 55 23.97 22.57 -15.72
CA LYS A 55 23.42 23.86 -16.13
C LYS A 55 22.34 23.62 -17.20
N ILE A 56 21.10 23.90 -16.86
CA ILE A 56 19.98 23.87 -17.81
C ILE A 56 20.27 24.94 -18.87
N ASN A 57 20.62 24.52 -20.07
CA ASN A 57 20.79 25.42 -21.19
C ASN A 57 19.41 25.93 -21.63
N LYS A 58 19.14 27.19 -21.38
CA LYS A 58 17.85 27.88 -21.67
C LYS A 58 17.46 27.93 -23.17
N LYS A 59 18.18 27.25 -24.05
CA LYS A 59 18.00 27.39 -25.51
C LYS A 59 17.05 26.38 -26.16
N ASP A 60 16.70 25.25 -25.47
CA ASP A 60 15.80 24.23 -26.02
C ASP A 60 14.72 23.86 -25.02
N GLU A 61 13.51 24.42 -25.21
CA GLU A 61 12.36 24.14 -24.33
C GLU A 61 11.94 22.66 -24.31
N VAL A 62 12.08 21.94 -25.43
CA VAL A 62 11.74 20.52 -25.55
C VAL A 62 12.70 19.65 -24.73
N SER A 63 14.00 19.94 -24.78
CA SER A 63 15.03 19.27 -23.99
C SER A 63 14.82 19.49 -22.50
N SER A 64 14.40 20.68 -22.09
CA SER A 64 14.12 21.01 -20.69
C SER A 64 12.90 20.25 -20.14
N LEU A 65 11.87 20.03 -20.95
CA LEU A 65 10.68 19.26 -20.57
C LEU A 65 11.00 17.76 -20.39
N GLU A 66 11.81 17.18 -21.26
CA GLU A 66 12.26 15.79 -21.11
C GLU A 66 13.12 15.60 -19.87
N GLU A 67 13.99 16.55 -19.60
CA GLU A 67 14.82 16.54 -18.40
C GLU A 67 13.98 16.65 -17.11
N ILE A 68 12.96 17.52 -17.07
CA ILE A 68 12.05 17.64 -15.95
C ILE A 68 11.28 16.33 -15.73
N LYS A 69 10.76 15.70 -16.79
CA LYS A 69 10.07 14.41 -16.70
C LYS A 69 10.98 13.30 -16.17
N LYS A 70 12.25 13.31 -16.59
CA LYS A 70 13.26 12.38 -16.09
C LYS A 70 13.53 12.58 -14.60
N PHE A 71 13.65 13.84 -14.17
CA PHE A 71 13.82 14.21 -12.75
C PHE A 71 12.63 13.78 -11.91
N GLN A 72 11.41 14.05 -12.36
CA GLN A 72 10.20 13.59 -11.70
C GLN A 72 10.15 12.07 -11.53
N LYS A 73 10.51 11.33 -12.60
CA LYS A 73 10.57 9.86 -12.55
C LYS A 73 11.60 9.36 -11.52
N LEU A 74 12.77 9.96 -11.45
CA LEU A 74 13.81 9.62 -10.48
C LEU A 74 13.36 9.91 -9.04
N SER A 75 12.73 11.06 -8.83
CA SER A 75 12.20 11.44 -7.51
C SER A 75 11.10 10.49 -7.05
N LEU A 76 10.18 10.11 -7.94
CA LEU A 76 9.13 9.13 -7.64
C LEU A 76 9.71 7.75 -7.31
N ASN A 77 10.73 7.30 -8.05
CA ASN A 77 11.43 6.05 -7.74
C ASN A 77 12.09 6.09 -6.37
N LEU A 78 12.68 7.23 -5.98
CA LEU A 78 13.29 7.38 -4.67
C LEU A 78 12.25 7.30 -3.54
N VAL A 79 11.12 7.97 -3.71
CA VAL A 79 10.00 7.89 -2.75
C VAL A 79 9.49 6.47 -2.62
N ASP A 80 9.33 5.75 -3.73
CA ASP A 80 8.91 4.34 -3.73
C ASP A 80 9.89 3.45 -2.95
N GLN A 81 11.19 3.61 -3.19
CA GLN A 81 12.21 2.87 -2.43
C GLN A 81 12.19 3.19 -0.94
N ILE A 82 12.01 4.46 -0.55
CA ILE A 82 11.88 4.85 0.85
C ILE A 82 10.65 4.17 1.47
N ASN A 83 9.52 4.14 0.78
CA ASN A 83 8.31 3.48 1.26
C ASN A 83 8.51 1.98 1.47
N LYS A 84 9.18 1.29 0.54
CA LYS A 84 9.53 -0.14 0.67
C LYS A 84 10.41 -0.41 1.90
N ILE A 85 11.36 0.47 2.17
CA ILE A 85 12.22 0.42 3.36
C ILE A 85 11.40 0.60 4.63
N MET A 86 10.50 1.59 4.63
CA MET A 86 9.61 1.83 5.78
C MET A 86 8.72 0.62 6.05
N ASP A 87 8.18 -0.01 5.01
CA ASP A 87 7.35 -1.21 5.15
C ASP A 87 8.16 -2.38 5.71
N LEU A 88 9.38 -2.61 5.23
CA LEU A 88 10.26 -3.64 5.78
C LEU A 88 10.56 -3.37 7.25
N THR A 89 10.92 -2.13 7.60
CA THR A 89 11.21 -1.73 8.98
C THR A 89 9.99 -1.93 9.89
N ARG A 90 8.77 -1.64 9.40
CA ARG A 90 7.53 -1.89 10.15
C ARG A 90 7.28 -3.38 10.39
N ILE A 91 7.58 -4.22 9.40
CA ILE A 91 7.45 -5.68 9.53
C ILE A 91 8.46 -6.19 10.56
N GLU A 92 9.74 -5.82 10.44
CA GLU A 92 10.82 -6.26 11.34
C GLU A 92 10.58 -5.83 12.79
N ASN A 93 10.11 -4.60 13.00
CA ASN A 93 9.77 -4.08 14.33
C ASN A 93 8.42 -4.58 14.85
N ARG A 94 7.74 -5.51 14.15
CA ARG A 94 6.40 -6.02 14.50
C ARG A 94 5.35 -4.92 14.64
N GLN A 95 5.51 -3.81 13.96
CA GLN A 95 4.57 -2.70 13.95
C GLN A 95 3.46 -2.90 12.92
N LEU A 96 3.72 -3.69 11.87
CA LEU A 96 2.69 -4.09 10.92
C LEU A 96 1.83 -5.18 11.55
N LYS A 97 0.58 -4.85 11.83
CA LYS A 97 -0.41 -5.78 12.39
C LYS A 97 -1.33 -6.28 11.31
N ILE A 98 -1.60 -7.58 11.31
CA ILE A 98 -2.61 -8.18 10.44
C ILE A 98 -3.99 -7.66 10.85
N LYS A 99 -4.72 -7.09 9.90
CA LYS A 99 -6.06 -6.55 10.08
C LYS A 99 -7.08 -7.50 9.47
N ASN A 100 -7.43 -8.54 10.22
CA ASN A 100 -8.42 -9.49 9.75
C ASN A 100 -9.81 -8.85 9.68
N LYS A 101 -10.44 -8.92 8.53
CA LYS A 101 -11.80 -8.47 8.25
C LYS A 101 -12.51 -9.47 7.34
N LEU A 102 -13.82 -9.40 7.27
CA LEU A 102 -14.58 -10.11 6.24
C LEU A 102 -14.33 -9.42 4.90
N TYR A 103 -14.09 -10.21 3.86
CA TYR A 103 -13.93 -9.69 2.52
C TYR A 103 -14.56 -10.62 1.48
N GLN A 104 -15.00 -10.04 0.37
CA GLN A 104 -15.50 -10.76 -0.79
C GLN A 104 -14.32 -11.29 -1.60
N THR A 105 -14.30 -12.58 -1.85
CA THR A 105 -13.20 -13.23 -2.61
C THR A 105 -13.14 -12.71 -4.06
N ASP A 106 -14.29 -12.41 -4.67
CA ASP A 106 -14.36 -11.84 -6.02
C ASP A 106 -13.69 -10.46 -6.07
N ASN A 107 -13.88 -9.62 -5.06
CA ASN A 107 -13.23 -8.31 -4.98
C ASN A 107 -11.71 -8.43 -4.84
N LEU A 108 -11.24 -9.38 -4.03
CA LEU A 108 -9.81 -9.67 -3.94
C LEU A 108 -9.24 -10.12 -5.28
N ILE A 109 -9.90 -11.06 -5.95
CA ILE A 109 -9.48 -11.58 -7.26
C ILE A 109 -9.44 -10.48 -8.32
N ASN A 110 -10.46 -9.61 -8.36
CA ASN A 110 -10.50 -8.47 -9.27
C ASN A 110 -9.36 -7.50 -8.98
N SER A 111 -9.09 -7.17 -7.72
CA SER A 111 -7.95 -6.32 -7.36
C SER A 111 -6.61 -6.93 -7.78
N ILE A 112 -6.44 -8.25 -7.65
CA ILE A 112 -5.24 -8.95 -8.13
C ILE A 112 -5.11 -8.84 -9.64
N LYS A 113 -6.22 -9.02 -10.39
CA LYS A 113 -6.23 -8.83 -11.85
C LYS A 113 -5.83 -7.41 -12.24
N ASP A 114 -6.33 -6.39 -11.54
CA ASP A 114 -6.02 -4.99 -11.82
C ASP A 114 -4.53 -4.69 -11.57
N ILE A 115 -3.95 -5.18 -10.47
CA ILE A 115 -2.51 -5.04 -10.17
C ILE A 115 -1.65 -5.59 -11.32
N ILE A 116 -2.08 -6.68 -11.94
CA ILE A 116 -1.33 -7.37 -12.98
C ILE A 116 -1.58 -6.75 -14.36
N ASN A 117 -2.83 -6.46 -14.71
CA ASN A 117 -3.23 -5.94 -16.03
C ASN A 117 -2.64 -4.55 -16.33
N PHE A 118 -2.30 -3.78 -15.28
CA PHE A 118 -1.65 -2.48 -15.44
C PHE A 118 -0.30 -2.54 -16.20
N ARG A 119 0.24 -3.74 -16.46
CA ARG A 119 1.58 -3.97 -17.01
C ARG A 119 1.62 -4.41 -18.48
N ASN A 120 0.49 -4.52 -19.19
CA ASN A 120 0.41 -4.97 -20.60
C ASN A 120 1.15 -6.29 -20.86
N VAL A 121 0.93 -7.27 -19.99
CA VAL A 121 1.50 -8.63 -20.08
C VAL A 121 0.37 -9.61 -20.39
N ASP A 122 0.63 -10.61 -21.21
CA ASP A 122 -0.34 -11.68 -21.46
C ASP A 122 -0.51 -12.53 -20.20
N VAL A 123 -1.75 -12.62 -19.69
CA VAL A 123 -2.05 -13.32 -18.43
C VAL A 123 -3.17 -14.32 -18.59
N ASN A 124 -2.92 -15.56 -18.22
CA ASN A 124 -3.92 -16.61 -18.11
C ASN A 124 -4.33 -16.80 -16.64
N TYR A 125 -5.63 -16.77 -16.36
CA TYR A 125 -6.16 -16.97 -15.00
C TYR A 125 -6.91 -18.30 -14.90
N ASN A 126 -6.50 -19.14 -13.96
CA ASN A 126 -7.18 -20.39 -13.59
C ASN A 126 -7.63 -20.27 -12.13
N ILE A 127 -8.91 -20.00 -11.93
CA ILE A 127 -9.49 -19.75 -10.61
C ILE A 127 -10.45 -20.89 -10.29
N ASP A 128 -10.25 -21.53 -9.13
CA ASP A 128 -11.12 -22.60 -8.65
C ASP A 128 -12.49 -22.01 -8.23
N ASN A 129 -13.55 -22.45 -8.89
CA ASN A 129 -14.93 -22.03 -8.63
C ASN A 129 -15.45 -22.40 -7.22
N ASN A 130 -14.75 -23.30 -6.52
CA ASN A 130 -15.14 -23.75 -5.18
C ASN A 130 -14.58 -22.85 -4.06
N ILE A 131 -13.86 -21.77 -4.35
CA ILE A 131 -13.37 -20.84 -3.33
C ILE A 131 -14.58 -20.19 -2.66
N PRO A 132 -14.67 -20.13 -1.32
CA PRO A 132 -15.77 -19.47 -0.63
C PRO A 132 -15.91 -18.01 -1.05
N LYS A 133 -17.14 -17.54 -1.26
CA LYS A 133 -17.42 -16.16 -1.67
C LYS A 133 -16.98 -15.12 -0.64
N VAL A 134 -17.05 -15.50 0.65
CA VAL A 134 -16.68 -14.64 1.78
C VAL A 134 -15.66 -15.34 2.63
N LEU A 135 -14.56 -14.68 2.91
CA LEU A 135 -13.49 -15.15 3.77
C LEU A 135 -13.21 -14.10 4.85
N TYR A 136 -12.61 -14.55 5.96
CA TYR A 136 -12.15 -13.70 7.04
C TYR A 136 -10.63 -13.76 7.12
N GLY A 137 -9.99 -12.61 6.87
CA GLY A 137 -8.53 -12.47 6.84
C GLY A 137 -8.13 -11.05 6.46
N ASP A 138 -6.88 -10.86 6.06
CA ASP A 138 -6.33 -9.57 5.67
C ASP A 138 -6.12 -9.51 4.14
N ASP A 139 -7.16 -9.10 3.41
CA ASP A 139 -7.12 -8.96 1.95
C ASP A 139 -6.17 -7.86 1.48
N ASP A 140 -5.95 -6.81 2.29
CA ASP A 140 -5.04 -5.71 1.94
C ASP A 140 -3.58 -6.19 1.94
N ASN A 141 -3.18 -6.99 2.93
CA ASN A 141 -1.86 -7.62 2.93
C ASN A 141 -1.70 -8.67 1.80
N ILE A 142 -2.77 -9.37 1.41
CA ILE A 142 -2.73 -10.26 0.23
C ILE A 142 -2.47 -9.45 -1.04
N LYS A 143 -3.19 -8.36 -1.27
CA LYS A 143 -2.99 -7.45 -2.41
C LYS A 143 -1.55 -6.91 -2.44
N GLN A 144 -1.05 -6.47 -1.29
CA GLN A 144 0.32 -5.95 -1.17
C GLN A 144 1.37 -7.02 -1.47
N THR A 145 1.15 -8.27 -1.04
CA THR A 145 1.99 -9.40 -1.39
C THR A 145 2.07 -9.61 -2.90
N PHE A 146 0.94 -9.52 -3.60
CA PHE A 146 0.90 -9.58 -5.06
C PHE A 146 1.60 -8.38 -5.71
N THR A 147 1.40 -7.18 -5.20
CA THR A 147 2.04 -5.97 -5.73
C THR A 147 3.57 -6.12 -5.73
N TYR A 148 4.17 -6.51 -4.62
CA TYR A 148 5.61 -6.69 -4.54
C TYR A 148 6.12 -7.85 -5.43
N LEU A 149 5.40 -8.97 -5.48
CA LEU A 149 5.79 -10.08 -6.35
C LEU A 149 5.74 -9.68 -7.83
N VAL A 150 4.70 -8.98 -8.27
CA VAL A 150 4.55 -8.51 -9.64
C VAL A 150 5.61 -7.46 -9.99
N GLU A 151 5.93 -6.55 -9.07
CA GLU A 151 7.02 -5.59 -9.25
C GLU A 151 8.37 -6.29 -9.41
N PHE A 152 8.65 -7.28 -8.56
CA PHE A 152 9.84 -8.10 -8.67
C PHE A 152 9.93 -8.78 -10.04
N ILE A 153 8.86 -9.43 -10.49
CA ILE A 153 8.80 -10.08 -11.80
C ILE A 153 9.10 -9.07 -12.91
N ASN A 154 8.47 -7.90 -12.90
CA ASN A 154 8.69 -6.86 -13.90
C ASN A 154 10.14 -6.33 -13.95
N ASN A 155 10.80 -6.24 -12.81
CA ASN A 155 12.16 -5.69 -12.72
C ASN A 155 13.23 -6.68 -13.20
N TYR A 156 12.97 -7.98 -13.06
CA TYR A 156 13.97 -9.02 -13.29
C TYR A 156 13.73 -9.91 -14.52
N PHE A 157 12.51 -9.92 -15.07
CA PHE A 157 12.19 -10.71 -16.26
C PHE A 157 11.89 -9.83 -17.46
N ASN A 158 12.44 -10.20 -18.60
CA ASN A 158 12.19 -9.54 -19.88
C ASN A 158 11.37 -10.45 -20.79
N ARG A 159 10.31 -9.90 -21.40
CA ARG A 159 9.41 -10.64 -22.31
C ARG A 159 8.95 -11.95 -21.70
N TYR A 160 7.97 -11.85 -20.86
CA TYR A 160 7.38 -12.98 -20.14
C TYR A 160 5.85 -12.95 -20.29
N ASP A 161 5.24 -14.09 -20.09
CA ASP A 161 3.80 -14.26 -19.87
C ASP A 161 3.53 -14.90 -18.51
N LEU A 162 2.34 -14.67 -18.01
CA LEU A 162 1.95 -15.15 -16.69
C LEU A 162 0.80 -16.15 -16.77
N THR A 163 0.88 -17.20 -15.96
CA THR A 163 -0.29 -18.02 -15.63
C THR A 163 -0.49 -18.00 -14.13
N ILE A 164 -1.68 -17.61 -13.71
CA ILE A 164 -2.02 -17.44 -12.30
C ILE A 164 -3.09 -18.44 -11.94
N ASN A 165 -2.73 -19.37 -11.07
CA ASN A 165 -3.64 -20.35 -10.54
C ASN A 165 -4.01 -19.97 -9.11
N ILE A 166 -5.30 -19.84 -8.82
CA ILE A 166 -5.83 -19.60 -7.48
C ILE A 166 -6.74 -20.76 -7.13
N SER A 167 -6.39 -21.48 -6.07
CA SER A 167 -7.15 -22.64 -5.61
C SER A 167 -7.27 -22.65 -4.11
N LYS A 168 -8.04 -23.59 -3.57
CA LYS A 168 -8.19 -23.76 -2.13
C LYS A 168 -7.92 -25.19 -1.68
N ILE A 169 -7.46 -25.29 -0.43
CA ILE A 169 -7.51 -26.53 0.34
C ILE A 169 -8.35 -26.24 1.58
N SER A 170 -9.46 -26.96 1.73
CA SER A 170 -10.31 -26.84 2.93
C SER A 170 -9.70 -27.66 4.07
N VAL A 171 -9.53 -27.04 5.23
CA VAL A 171 -9.02 -27.69 6.44
C VAL A 171 -9.98 -27.33 7.59
N ARG A 172 -10.96 -28.19 7.84
CA ARG A 172 -12.05 -27.93 8.81
C ARG A 172 -12.74 -26.60 8.51
N ASN A 173 -12.83 -25.69 9.49
CA ASN A 173 -13.42 -24.35 9.33
C ASN A 173 -12.45 -23.31 8.77
N ASN A 174 -11.31 -23.72 8.20
CA ASN A 174 -10.33 -22.87 7.58
C ASN A 174 -10.21 -23.18 6.09
N CYS A 175 -9.85 -22.16 5.34
CA CYS A 175 -9.50 -22.24 3.94
C CYS A 175 -8.02 -21.89 3.78
N LYS A 176 -7.23 -22.77 3.21
CA LYS A 176 -5.88 -22.43 2.77
C LYS A 176 -5.98 -22.00 1.30
N LEU A 177 -5.89 -20.70 1.04
CA LEU A 177 -5.79 -20.18 -0.32
C LEU A 177 -4.39 -20.48 -0.85
N MET A 178 -4.33 -21.09 -2.02
CA MET A 178 -3.11 -21.44 -2.73
C MET A 178 -2.99 -20.56 -3.96
N PHE A 179 -1.87 -19.90 -4.09
CA PHE A 179 -1.53 -19.08 -5.23
C PHE A 179 -0.30 -19.65 -5.92
N SER A 180 -0.39 -19.86 -7.23
CA SER A 180 0.71 -20.33 -8.06
C SER A 180 0.86 -19.42 -9.26
N ILE A 181 1.93 -18.64 -9.28
CA ILE A 181 2.26 -17.69 -10.33
C ILE A 181 3.38 -18.29 -11.17
N ILE A 182 3.05 -18.69 -12.38
CA ILE A 182 3.99 -19.26 -13.35
C ILE A 182 4.43 -18.14 -14.28
N VAL A 183 5.73 -17.87 -14.27
CA VAL A 183 6.39 -16.88 -15.13
C VAL A 183 7.11 -17.64 -16.23
N ASN A 184 6.58 -17.61 -17.45
CA ASN A 184 7.28 -18.13 -18.62
C ASN A 184 8.08 -16.98 -19.24
N TYR A 185 9.40 -17.12 -19.29
CA TYR A 185 10.29 -16.02 -19.68
C TYR A 185 11.31 -16.45 -20.73
N LYS A 186 11.76 -15.49 -21.54
CA LYS A 186 12.88 -15.72 -22.47
C LYS A 186 14.23 -15.49 -21.81
N ASN A 187 14.35 -14.42 -21.02
CA ASN A 187 15.58 -14.05 -20.33
C ASN A 187 15.27 -13.49 -18.94
N THR A 188 16.16 -13.74 -18.00
CA THR A 188 16.12 -13.15 -16.66
C THR A 188 17.49 -12.67 -16.23
N LYS A 189 17.53 -11.71 -15.31
CA LYS A 189 18.74 -11.18 -14.67
C LYS A 189 19.04 -11.90 -13.33
N LEU A 190 18.28 -12.94 -12.99
CA LEU A 190 18.39 -13.62 -11.72
C LEU A 190 19.35 -14.78 -11.77
N ASP A 191 20.11 -14.96 -10.70
CA ASP A 191 20.89 -16.15 -10.42
C ASP A 191 20.10 -17.09 -9.53
N PHE A 192 20.19 -18.38 -9.82
CA PHE A 192 19.44 -19.42 -9.14
C PHE A 192 20.38 -20.47 -8.56
N ILE A 193 20.16 -20.83 -7.31
CA ILE A 193 20.84 -21.94 -6.67
C ILE A 193 19.83 -23.05 -6.40
N GLU A 194 20.11 -24.26 -6.85
CA GLU A 194 19.33 -25.43 -6.54
C GLU A 194 19.99 -26.18 -5.37
N ARG A 195 19.27 -26.26 -4.24
CA ARG A 195 19.67 -27.04 -3.06
C ARG A 195 18.47 -27.86 -2.56
N ASP A 196 18.68 -29.15 -2.31
CA ASP A 196 17.66 -30.02 -1.71
C ASP A 196 16.32 -29.98 -2.44
N ASN A 197 16.33 -30.03 -3.77
CA ASN A 197 15.16 -29.87 -4.65
C ASN A 197 14.38 -28.56 -4.48
N LYS A 198 14.98 -27.53 -3.89
CA LYS A 198 14.43 -26.18 -3.79
C LYS A 198 15.24 -25.22 -4.65
N CYS A 199 14.52 -24.36 -5.38
CA CYS A 199 15.13 -23.24 -6.09
C CYS A 199 15.21 -22.06 -5.12
N ILE A 200 16.43 -21.56 -4.93
CA ILE A 200 16.69 -20.35 -4.14
C ILE A 200 17.07 -19.26 -5.12
N ILE A 201 16.40 -18.11 -5.01
CA ILE A 201 16.73 -16.91 -5.78
C ILE A 201 17.73 -16.11 -4.96
N GLU A 202 18.95 -15.93 -5.48
CA GLU A 202 19.92 -15.00 -4.90
C GLU A 202 19.68 -13.61 -5.45
N THR A 203 19.10 -12.77 -4.64
CA THR A 203 18.78 -11.39 -5.02
C THR A 203 18.77 -10.48 -3.80
N ASN A 204 19.13 -9.21 -4.04
CA ASN A 204 19.00 -8.13 -3.05
C ASN A 204 17.76 -7.26 -3.35
N ALA A 205 16.79 -7.81 -4.11
CA ALA A 205 15.59 -7.09 -4.47
C ALA A 205 14.66 -6.91 -3.25
N TRP A 206 14.34 -5.66 -2.94
CA TRP A 206 13.44 -5.32 -1.84
C TRP A 206 12.05 -5.89 -2.02
N GLU A 207 11.57 -5.90 -3.25
CA GLU A 207 10.26 -6.43 -3.60
C GLU A 207 10.16 -7.93 -3.27
N TYR A 208 11.22 -8.69 -3.53
CA TYR A 208 11.25 -10.11 -3.20
C TYR A 208 11.33 -10.37 -1.70
N GLU A 209 12.13 -9.58 -0.99
CA GLU A 209 12.21 -9.66 0.46
C GLU A 209 10.88 -9.27 1.11
N LEU A 210 10.23 -8.18 0.68
CA LEU A 210 8.92 -7.76 1.17
C LEU A 210 7.84 -8.80 0.90
N TYR A 211 7.82 -9.38 -0.30
CA TYR A 211 6.92 -10.48 -0.64
C TYR A 211 7.07 -11.63 0.36
N ASN A 212 8.30 -12.10 0.59
CA ASN A 212 8.55 -13.20 1.52
C ASN A 212 8.10 -12.86 2.94
N ARG A 213 8.45 -11.65 3.43
CA ARG A 213 8.09 -11.20 4.78
C ARG A 213 6.60 -11.03 4.99
N LEU A 214 5.87 -10.55 3.98
CA LEU A 214 4.41 -10.45 4.07
C LEU A 214 3.74 -11.83 4.10
N VAL A 215 4.24 -12.80 3.36
CA VAL A 215 3.74 -14.19 3.45
C VAL A 215 4.00 -14.78 4.83
N GLU A 216 5.22 -14.61 5.37
CA GLU A 216 5.58 -15.07 6.73
C GLU A 216 4.74 -14.37 7.81
N LEU A 217 4.52 -13.07 7.72
CA LEU A 217 3.68 -12.29 8.64
C LEU A 217 2.27 -12.87 8.74
N GLN A 218 1.70 -13.29 7.61
CA GLN A 218 0.39 -13.94 7.52
C GLN A 218 0.42 -15.43 7.90
N LYS A 219 1.53 -15.91 8.45
CA LYS A 219 1.77 -17.35 8.78
C LYS A 219 1.58 -18.25 7.57
N GLY A 220 1.84 -17.73 6.39
CA GLY A 220 1.78 -18.44 5.14
C GLY A 220 3.03 -19.29 4.89
N THR A 221 3.02 -19.96 3.77
CA THR A 221 4.17 -20.73 3.26
C THR A 221 4.44 -20.30 1.84
N TYR A 222 5.71 -20.23 1.44
CA TYR A 222 6.09 -19.95 0.07
C TYR A 222 7.18 -20.91 -0.40
N GLU A 223 7.21 -21.16 -1.70
CA GLU A 223 8.17 -22.01 -2.38
C GLU A 223 8.38 -21.49 -3.80
N VAL A 224 9.61 -21.54 -4.27
CA VAL A 224 9.94 -21.27 -5.66
C VAL A 224 10.41 -22.55 -6.34
N LYS A 225 9.87 -22.82 -7.53
CA LYS A 225 10.28 -23.95 -8.38
C LYS A 225 10.75 -23.42 -9.71
N LYS A 226 11.83 -24.00 -10.21
CA LYS A 226 12.36 -23.66 -11.52
C LYS A 226 12.18 -24.84 -12.47
N ASN A 227 11.63 -24.56 -13.64
CA ASN A 227 11.65 -25.47 -14.79
C ASN A 227 12.55 -24.86 -15.88
N ASN A 228 12.78 -25.57 -16.97
CA ASN A 228 13.71 -25.15 -18.02
C ASN A 228 13.49 -23.70 -18.55
N SER A 229 12.23 -23.28 -18.70
CA SER A 229 11.85 -21.97 -19.27
C SER A 229 10.82 -21.21 -18.42
N SER A 230 10.55 -21.69 -17.21
CA SER A 230 9.58 -21.06 -16.32
C SER A 230 10.05 -21.06 -14.88
N LEU A 231 9.62 -20.03 -14.13
CA LEU A 231 9.76 -19.96 -12.69
C LEU A 231 8.36 -19.94 -12.07
N ILE A 232 8.15 -20.72 -11.03
CA ILE A 232 6.87 -20.88 -10.37
C ILE A 232 6.99 -20.37 -8.94
N PHE A 233 6.28 -19.32 -8.63
CA PHE A 233 6.13 -18.79 -7.28
C PHE A 233 4.85 -19.38 -6.68
N ASN A 234 5.00 -20.25 -5.70
CA ASN A 234 3.88 -20.80 -4.95
C ASN A 234 3.86 -20.18 -3.57
N PHE A 235 2.71 -19.70 -3.15
CA PHE A 235 2.50 -19.33 -1.76
C PHE A 235 1.09 -19.66 -1.31
N ALA A 236 0.91 -19.81 -0.01
CA ALA A 236 -0.35 -20.21 0.56
C ALA A 236 -0.62 -19.48 1.86
N LEU A 237 -1.86 -19.01 2.03
CA LEU A 237 -2.31 -18.20 3.15
C LEU A 237 -3.55 -18.83 3.80
N PHE A 238 -3.55 -18.87 5.13
CA PHE A 238 -4.70 -19.37 5.89
C PHE A 238 -5.75 -18.27 6.05
N GLN A 239 -6.99 -18.58 5.65
CA GLN A 239 -8.16 -17.74 5.83
C GLN A 239 -9.21 -18.52 6.60
N LYS A 240 -10.05 -17.83 7.39
CA LYS A 240 -11.17 -18.50 8.04
C LYS A 240 -12.38 -18.49 7.12
N ILE A 241 -13.12 -19.58 7.10
CA ILE A 241 -14.42 -19.66 6.44
C ILE A 241 -15.44 -19.26 7.50
N LYS A 242 -16.33 -18.32 7.19
CA LYS A 242 -17.46 -18.04 8.06
C LYS A 242 -18.53 -19.07 7.77
N ASP A 243 -18.91 -19.88 8.77
CA ASP A 243 -20.01 -20.81 8.65
C ASP A 243 -21.33 -20.04 8.38
N ASN A 244 -22.09 -20.51 7.40
CA ASN A 244 -23.37 -19.90 6.98
C ASN A 244 -24.48 -19.89 8.06
N ASN A 245 -24.20 -20.39 9.27
CA ASN A 245 -25.18 -20.49 10.37
C ASN A 245 -25.13 -19.32 11.36
N GLU A 246 -24.09 -18.52 11.37
CA GLU A 246 -24.20 -17.20 11.95
C GLU A 246 -24.68 -16.29 10.81
N ALA A 247 -25.94 -15.85 10.90
CA ALA A 247 -26.44 -14.79 10.05
C ALA A 247 -25.34 -13.73 9.98
N VAL A 248 -24.70 -13.60 8.82
CA VAL A 248 -24.04 -12.38 8.48
C VAL A 248 -25.18 -11.38 8.53
N GLU A 249 -25.35 -10.66 9.64
CA GLU A 249 -25.68 -9.28 9.44
C GLU A 249 -24.58 -8.84 8.47
N GLU A 250 -24.92 -8.87 7.21
CA GLU A 250 -24.22 -8.12 6.22
C GLU A 250 -24.12 -6.71 6.80
N GLU A 251 -23.01 -6.39 7.46
CA GLU A 251 -22.42 -5.14 7.10
C GLU A 251 -22.05 -5.29 5.63
N ILE A 252 -23.06 -5.41 4.78
CA ILE A 252 -23.07 -4.74 3.49
C ILE A 252 -22.78 -3.34 3.95
N ILE A 253 -21.53 -2.93 3.70
CA ILE A 253 -21.18 -1.55 3.85
C ILE A 253 -22.09 -0.89 2.82
N LYS A 254 -23.32 -0.58 3.25
CA LYS A 254 -24.23 0.27 2.54
C LYS A 254 -23.52 1.60 2.55
N TYR A 255 -22.79 1.87 1.46
CA TYR A 255 -22.46 3.25 1.21
C TYR A 255 -23.81 3.96 1.08
N ASN A 256 -24.06 4.89 1.98
CA ASN A 256 -25.20 5.75 1.82
C ASN A 256 -25.03 6.46 0.47
N ASN A 257 -26.06 6.44 -0.33
CA ASN A 257 -26.07 7.11 -1.62
C ASN A 257 -26.34 8.60 -1.38
N TYR A 258 -25.36 9.43 -1.70
CA TYR A 258 -25.44 10.89 -1.57
C TYR A 258 -25.45 11.56 -2.95
N SER A 259 -26.17 10.99 -3.91
CA SER A 259 -26.33 11.55 -5.26
C SER A 259 -26.75 13.02 -5.24
N GLY A 260 -26.05 13.86 -5.99
CA GLY A 260 -26.28 15.30 -6.05
C GLY A 260 -25.56 16.11 -4.95
N LYS A 261 -24.94 15.46 -3.97
CA LYS A 261 -24.07 16.12 -3.00
C LYS A 261 -22.70 16.39 -3.60
N LYS A 262 -22.12 17.57 -3.32
CA LYS A 262 -20.89 18.05 -3.92
C LYS A 262 -19.78 18.15 -2.90
N ILE A 263 -18.67 17.47 -3.16
CA ILE A 263 -17.50 17.46 -2.29
C ILE A 263 -16.31 18.08 -3.01
N LEU A 264 -15.58 18.94 -2.30
CA LEU A 264 -14.32 19.50 -2.79
C LEU A 264 -13.16 18.95 -1.97
N ILE A 265 -12.18 18.36 -2.64
CA ILE A 265 -10.95 17.83 -2.05
C ILE A 265 -9.81 18.79 -2.38
N ALA A 266 -9.25 19.43 -1.37
CA ALA A 266 -8.15 20.38 -1.49
C ALA A 266 -6.91 19.84 -0.75
N LEU A 267 -6.07 19.08 -1.47
CA LEU A 267 -4.85 18.45 -0.97
C LEU A 267 -3.69 18.77 -1.92
N ASP A 268 -2.49 18.88 -1.37
CA ASP A 268 -1.26 19.18 -2.11
C ASP A 268 -0.69 18.00 -2.92
N ASN A 269 -1.00 16.78 -2.53
CA ASN A 269 -0.46 15.57 -3.14
C ASN A 269 -1.49 14.89 -4.06
N HIS A 270 -1.19 14.82 -5.35
CA HIS A 270 -2.06 14.16 -6.34
C HIS A 270 -2.33 12.67 -6.05
N LEU A 271 -1.39 11.95 -5.44
CA LEU A 271 -1.60 10.55 -5.05
C LEU A 271 -2.63 10.44 -3.92
N ASP A 272 -2.61 11.36 -2.97
CA ASP A 272 -3.58 11.40 -1.88
C ASP A 272 -4.96 11.87 -2.37
N ILE A 273 -5.01 12.81 -3.32
CA ILE A 273 -6.24 13.19 -4.01
C ILE A 273 -6.87 11.97 -4.69
N ASN A 274 -6.10 11.21 -5.47
CA ASN A 274 -6.60 10.03 -6.17
C ASN A 274 -7.14 8.97 -5.21
N LYS A 275 -6.38 8.64 -4.17
CA LYS A 275 -6.82 7.68 -3.14
C LYS A 275 -8.09 8.14 -2.42
N PHE A 276 -8.19 9.43 -2.12
CA PHE A 276 -9.37 9.97 -1.47
C PHE A 276 -10.58 9.96 -2.43
N THR A 277 -10.36 10.30 -3.68
CA THR A 277 -11.40 10.23 -4.72
C THR A 277 -11.93 8.81 -4.89
N GLU A 278 -11.05 7.80 -4.94
CA GLU A 278 -11.43 6.38 -5.02
C GLU A 278 -12.33 5.95 -3.84
N LEU A 279 -12.03 6.43 -2.62
CA LEU A 279 -12.88 6.16 -1.46
C LEU A 279 -14.26 6.80 -1.58
N LEU A 280 -14.33 8.04 -2.10
CA LEU A 280 -15.57 8.81 -2.21
C LEU A 280 -16.47 8.39 -3.37
N VAL A 281 -15.94 7.79 -4.43
CA VAL A 281 -16.74 7.28 -5.58
C VAL A 281 -17.84 6.32 -5.10
N ASN A 282 -17.56 5.53 -4.07
CA ASN A 282 -18.53 4.57 -3.54
C ASN A 282 -19.76 5.21 -2.87
N TYR A 283 -19.73 6.51 -2.56
CA TYR A 283 -20.83 7.26 -1.95
C TYR A 283 -21.71 7.97 -2.99
N ASN A 284 -21.38 7.85 -4.27
CA ASN A 284 -22.12 8.45 -5.39
C ASN A 284 -22.27 9.98 -5.25
N VAL A 285 -21.17 10.67 -4.91
CA VAL A 285 -21.09 12.13 -4.76
C VAL A 285 -20.39 12.78 -5.95
N ASP A 286 -20.70 14.04 -6.22
CA ASP A 286 -19.98 14.84 -7.22
C ASP A 286 -18.67 15.38 -6.59
N ILE A 287 -17.53 15.00 -7.17
CA ILE A 287 -16.22 15.33 -6.63
C ILE A 287 -15.55 16.40 -7.49
N SER A 288 -15.05 17.45 -6.85
CA SER A 288 -14.10 18.43 -7.41
C SER A 288 -12.79 18.35 -6.65
N THR A 289 -11.68 18.63 -7.31
CA THR A 289 -10.35 18.56 -6.68
C THR A 289 -9.58 19.84 -6.91
N SER A 290 -8.68 20.16 -5.99
CA SER A 290 -7.76 21.30 -6.05
C SER A 290 -6.42 20.90 -5.42
N SER A 291 -5.33 21.32 -6.02
CA SER A 291 -3.96 21.07 -5.55
C SER A 291 -3.30 22.29 -4.92
N SER A 292 -3.95 23.46 -4.96
CA SER A 292 -3.47 24.69 -4.35
C SER A 292 -4.61 25.52 -3.75
N ILE A 293 -4.26 26.48 -2.90
CA ILE A 293 -5.23 27.37 -2.28
C ILE A 293 -5.83 28.36 -3.31
N GLU A 294 -5.07 28.68 -4.36
CA GLU A 294 -5.51 29.52 -5.47
C GLU A 294 -6.64 28.83 -6.24
N GLU A 295 -6.42 27.57 -6.68
CA GLU A 295 -7.47 26.77 -7.34
C GLU A 295 -8.69 26.59 -6.45
N LEU A 296 -8.48 26.32 -5.15
CA LEU A 296 -9.57 26.21 -4.18
C LEU A 296 -10.41 27.50 -4.16
N THR A 297 -9.76 28.67 -4.06
CA THR A 297 -10.47 29.96 -4.00
C THR A 297 -11.17 30.31 -5.31
N GLU A 298 -10.65 29.91 -6.45
CA GLU A 298 -11.32 30.04 -7.75
C GLU A 298 -12.57 29.17 -7.83
N LEU A 299 -12.48 27.90 -7.38
CA LEU A 299 -13.63 27.00 -7.32
C LEU A 299 -14.71 27.51 -6.36
N LEU A 300 -14.33 28.10 -5.21
CA LEU A 300 -15.26 28.66 -4.25
C LEU A 300 -15.94 29.97 -4.74
N ARG A 301 -15.31 30.72 -5.65
CA ARG A 301 -15.91 31.91 -6.31
C ARG A 301 -16.80 31.57 -7.48
N SER A 302 -16.74 30.34 -7.99
CA SER A 302 -17.60 29.89 -9.05
C SER A 302 -19.06 29.73 -8.58
N ASP A 303 -20.01 29.59 -9.51
CA ASP A 303 -21.42 29.34 -9.16
C ASP A 303 -21.68 27.94 -8.57
N LYS A 304 -20.61 27.17 -8.25
CA LYS A 304 -20.71 25.85 -7.63
C LYS A 304 -20.79 25.99 -6.12
N THR A 305 -21.77 25.33 -5.53
CA THR A 305 -21.84 25.15 -4.08
C THR A 305 -21.29 23.80 -3.67
N PHE A 306 -20.63 23.72 -2.52
CA PHE A 306 -20.09 22.47 -1.99
C PHE A 306 -20.70 22.16 -0.62
N ASP A 307 -21.11 20.90 -0.42
CA ASP A 307 -21.64 20.43 0.86
C ASP A 307 -20.52 20.21 1.88
N ILE A 308 -19.38 19.66 1.45
CA ILE A 308 -18.19 19.43 2.28
C ILE A 308 -16.93 19.85 1.51
N VAL A 309 -16.00 20.47 2.21
CA VAL A 309 -14.64 20.75 1.73
C VAL A 309 -13.63 20.03 2.62
N PHE A 310 -12.86 19.12 2.06
CA PHE A 310 -11.72 18.50 2.73
C PHE A 310 -10.47 19.31 2.44
N LEU A 311 -9.87 19.92 3.46
CA LEU A 311 -8.75 20.85 3.31
C LEU A 311 -7.50 20.34 4.03
N SER A 312 -6.40 20.13 3.29
CA SER A 312 -5.10 19.80 3.88
C SER A 312 -4.51 21.02 4.61
N ASN A 313 -3.86 20.75 5.74
CA ASN A 313 -3.07 21.76 6.45
C ASN A 313 -1.71 22.05 5.79
N THR A 314 -1.33 21.29 4.75
CA THR A 314 -0.07 21.43 4.01
C THR A 314 -0.27 21.90 2.57
N ILE A 315 -1.51 22.23 2.17
CA ILE A 315 -1.82 22.61 0.79
C ILE A 315 -0.99 23.83 0.34
N SER A 316 -0.50 23.80 -0.88
CA SER A 316 0.32 24.85 -1.48
C SER A 316 -0.39 26.21 -1.43
N GLY A 317 0.33 27.26 -1.03
CA GLY A 317 -0.23 28.62 -0.86
C GLY A 317 -0.93 28.86 0.48
N ILE A 318 -1.03 27.85 1.37
CA ILE A 318 -1.69 27.96 2.67
C ILE A 318 -0.95 28.92 3.63
N GLU A 319 0.30 29.25 3.36
CA GLU A 319 1.13 30.18 4.16
C GLU A 319 0.46 31.53 4.39
N ASN A 320 -0.43 31.95 3.48
CA ASN A 320 -1.25 33.15 3.61
C ASN A 320 -2.51 32.95 4.48
N TYR A 321 -2.73 31.71 4.95
CA TYR A 321 -3.88 31.28 5.72
C TYR A 321 -3.41 30.53 6.95
N ASN A 322 -2.96 31.21 7.99
CA ASN A 322 -2.48 30.54 9.19
C ASN A 322 -3.47 29.52 9.72
N ILE A 323 -3.00 28.29 9.99
CA ILE A 323 -3.81 27.17 10.45
C ILE A 323 -3.14 26.36 11.57
N THR A 324 -2.08 26.88 12.16
CA THR A 324 -1.31 26.20 13.21
C THR A 324 -2.08 26.14 14.53
N THR A 325 -2.75 27.22 14.89
CA THR A 325 -3.58 27.29 16.12
C THR A 325 -5.07 27.10 15.82
N SER A 326 -5.85 26.74 16.86
CA SER A 326 -7.30 26.60 16.74
C SER A 326 -7.98 27.89 16.28
N GLU A 327 -7.54 29.06 16.79
CA GLU A 327 -8.08 30.37 16.40
C GLU A 327 -7.76 30.69 14.94
N GLU A 328 -6.54 30.42 14.49
CA GLU A 328 -6.13 30.63 13.10
C GLU A 328 -6.92 29.74 12.14
N ARG A 329 -7.14 28.47 12.49
CA ARG A 329 -7.99 27.57 11.70
C ARG A 329 -9.40 28.13 11.57
N LYS A 330 -10.02 28.56 12.67
CA LYS A 330 -11.36 29.16 12.65
C LYS A 330 -11.42 30.43 11.77
N ARG A 331 -10.42 31.30 11.85
CA ARG A 331 -10.30 32.48 11.00
C ARG A 331 -10.18 32.11 9.51
N THR A 332 -9.36 31.13 9.19
CA THR A 332 -9.20 30.62 7.81
C THR A 332 -10.50 30.02 7.27
N MET A 333 -11.19 29.19 8.04
CA MET A 333 -12.49 28.63 7.65
C MET A 333 -13.55 29.72 7.43
N THR A 334 -13.57 30.75 8.28
CA THR A 334 -14.46 31.91 8.13
C THR A 334 -14.12 32.69 6.85
N LYS A 335 -12.83 32.91 6.58
CA LYS A 335 -12.36 33.62 5.38
C LYS A 335 -12.74 32.87 4.09
N LEU A 336 -12.58 31.53 4.07
CA LEU A 336 -12.99 30.72 2.93
C LEU A 336 -14.51 30.71 2.75
N SER A 337 -15.29 30.68 3.83
CA SER A 337 -16.75 30.79 3.76
C SER A 337 -17.19 32.16 3.24
N LEU A 338 -16.49 33.24 3.56
CA LEU A 338 -16.74 34.59 3.01
C LEU A 338 -16.46 34.63 1.49
N ILE A 339 -15.39 33.94 1.04
CA ILE A 339 -15.06 33.86 -0.38
C ILE A 339 -16.15 33.09 -1.14
N ALA A 340 -16.67 32.03 -0.56
CA ALA A 340 -17.75 31.24 -1.14
C ALA A 340 -19.11 31.92 -1.13
N GLY A 341 -19.31 32.94 -0.27
CA GLY A 341 -20.60 33.61 -0.10
C GLY A 341 -21.64 32.81 0.72
N TYR A 342 -21.26 31.69 1.29
CA TYR A 342 -22.10 30.85 2.16
C TYR A 342 -21.24 30.11 3.21
N LYS A 343 -21.90 29.56 4.23
CA LYS A 343 -21.20 28.80 5.29
C LYS A 343 -20.73 27.46 4.75
N LEU A 344 -19.41 27.30 4.62
CA LEU A 344 -18.78 26.05 4.22
C LEU A 344 -18.67 25.07 5.40
N GLN A 345 -18.92 23.77 5.13
CA GLN A 345 -18.51 22.72 6.04
C GLN A 345 -17.10 22.27 5.66
N ILE A 346 -16.11 22.68 6.44
CA ILE A 346 -14.71 22.36 6.20
C ILE A 346 -14.23 21.31 7.18
N ILE A 347 -13.65 20.22 6.65
CA ILE A 347 -13.03 19.13 7.40
C ILE A 347 -11.53 19.19 7.13
N MET A 348 -10.73 19.35 8.17
CA MET A 348 -9.28 19.40 8.02
C MET A 348 -8.72 18.00 7.74
N VAL A 349 -7.82 17.89 6.77
CA VAL A 349 -7.05 16.67 6.50
C VAL A 349 -5.64 16.86 7.06
N THR A 350 -5.20 15.95 7.93
CA THR A 350 -3.94 16.10 8.68
C THR A 350 -3.21 14.78 8.84
N LEU A 351 -1.89 14.85 9.09
CA LEU A 351 -1.07 13.69 9.46
C LEU A 351 -1.04 13.47 10.99
N GLU A 352 -1.37 14.51 11.77
CA GLU A 352 -1.31 14.51 13.23
C GLU A 352 -2.70 14.65 13.86
N ASP A 353 -2.83 14.25 15.11
CA ASP A 353 -4.06 14.44 15.87
C ASP A 353 -4.13 15.87 16.42
N TYR A 354 -5.23 16.57 16.18
CA TYR A 354 -5.50 17.83 16.83
C TYR A 354 -5.97 17.61 18.28
N LYS A 355 -5.43 18.42 19.18
CA LYS A 355 -5.78 18.36 20.61
C LYS A 355 -7.03 19.20 20.95
N ASP A 356 -7.51 20.00 20.00
CA ASP A 356 -8.69 20.84 20.19
C ASP A 356 -9.96 20.09 19.74
N SER A 357 -11.06 20.31 20.46
CA SER A 357 -12.38 19.73 20.17
C SER A 357 -13.18 20.52 19.14
N ASP A 358 -12.68 21.68 18.72
CA ASP A 358 -13.47 22.66 17.98
C ASP A 358 -13.32 22.56 16.46
N THR A 359 -12.31 21.81 15.99
CA THR A 359 -12.03 21.62 14.56
C THR A 359 -12.30 20.16 14.17
N GLU A 360 -13.25 19.94 13.27
CA GLU A 360 -13.46 18.62 12.69
C GLU A 360 -12.30 18.27 11.78
N TYR A 361 -11.74 17.06 11.94
CA TYR A 361 -10.61 16.63 11.13
C TYR A 361 -10.68 15.13 10.80
N ILE A 362 -9.99 14.76 9.71
CA ILE A 362 -9.73 13.38 9.34
C ILE A 362 -8.23 13.17 9.18
N LYS A 363 -7.72 12.09 9.75
CA LYS A 363 -6.29 11.78 9.74
C LYS A 363 -5.92 10.88 8.57
N MET A 364 -4.80 11.18 7.94
CA MET A 364 -4.19 10.31 6.95
C MET A 364 -3.39 9.17 7.60
N PRO A 365 -3.43 7.93 7.08
CA PRO A 365 -4.29 7.46 5.99
C PRO A 365 -5.78 7.43 6.41
N ILE A 366 -6.66 7.81 5.49
CA ILE A 366 -8.07 8.00 5.78
C ILE A 366 -8.72 6.69 6.25
N SER A 367 -9.27 6.72 7.45
CA SER A 367 -10.08 5.64 7.98
C SER A 367 -11.49 5.69 7.37
N LYS A 368 -11.94 4.57 6.79
CA LYS A 368 -13.27 4.46 6.22
C LYS A 368 -14.36 4.75 7.26
N VAL A 369 -14.24 4.19 8.46
CA VAL A 369 -15.21 4.40 9.55
C VAL A 369 -15.36 5.90 9.86
N LYS A 370 -14.23 6.61 9.97
CA LYS A 370 -14.25 8.05 10.24
C LYS A 370 -14.83 8.85 9.05
N LEU A 371 -14.60 8.39 7.83
CA LEU A 371 -15.18 8.99 6.64
C LEU A 371 -16.70 8.77 6.62
N ASP A 372 -17.18 7.55 6.88
CA ASP A 372 -18.60 7.21 7.00
C ASP A 372 -19.29 8.11 8.05
N ASP A 373 -18.70 8.27 9.24
CA ASP A 373 -19.22 9.14 10.29
C ASP A 373 -19.39 10.59 9.82
N ILE A 374 -18.40 11.12 9.09
CA ILE A 374 -18.43 12.48 8.54
C ILE A 374 -19.53 12.59 7.47
N MET A 375 -19.60 11.64 6.54
CA MET A 375 -20.59 11.63 5.48
C MET A 375 -22.02 11.55 6.04
N VAL A 376 -22.26 10.68 7.02
CA VAL A 376 -23.56 10.58 7.70
C VAL A 376 -23.88 11.89 8.42
N LYS A 377 -22.94 12.45 9.14
CA LYS A 377 -23.14 13.65 9.97
C LYS A 377 -23.52 14.88 9.13
N TYR A 378 -22.95 15.04 7.94
CA TYR A 378 -23.06 16.28 7.16
C TYR A 378 -23.87 16.15 5.87
N LEU A 379 -24.06 14.95 5.33
CA LEU A 379 -24.77 14.75 4.08
C LEU A 379 -26.12 14.02 4.23
N SER A 380 -26.37 13.31 5.35
CA SER A 380 -27.71 12.74 5.60
C SER A 380 -28.71 13.87 5.76
N GLU A 381 -29.81 13.77 5.06
CA GLU A 381 -30.96 14.68 5.24
C GLU A 381 -31.45 14.57 6.68
N LYS A 382 -31.63 15.70 7.36
CA LYS A 382 -32.27 15.77 8.66
C LYS A 382 -33.76 15.60 8.53
#